data_9ce5c571f472a9e5642366fb637d5a3c
#
_entry.id   9ce5c571f472a9e5642366fb637d5a3c
#
_cell.length_a   1.000
_cell.length_b   1.000
_cell.length_c   1.000
_cell.angle_alpha   90.00
_cell.angle_beta   90.00
_cell.angle_gamma   90.00
#
_symmetry.space_group_name_H-M   'P 1'
#
loop_
_entity.id
_entity.type
_entity.pdbx_description
1 polymer ?
#
loop_
_entity_poly.entity_id
_entity_poly.type
_entity_poly.pdbx_seq_one_letter_code
_entity_poly.pdbx_strand_id
1 'polypeptide(L)'
;MRIGTLEYINSVLTDELEIPYAFMEWQDDPPEAYFVGEYSEGDTPEEDGCQEITFIIDGFTRGSWLSLEKYKQKIEQNIERTAILASGAGVAVFYGNASQVPTGDADLKRIQINLTIKEFKNGR
;
A
#
# COMPACT_ATOMS: atom_id res chain seq x y z
N MET A 1 12.45 1.44 4.73
CA MET A 1 11.25 1.99 5.40
C MET A 1 11.31 1.66 6.88
N ARG A 2 10.94 2.60 7.72
CA ARG A 2 10.93 2.37 9.17
C ARG A 2 9.83 1.40 9.55
N ILE A 3 10.08 0.61 10.59
CA ILE A 3 9.09 -0.36 11.08
C ILE A 3 7.80 0.37 11.49
N GLY A 4 7.91 1.51 12.14
CA GLY A 4 6.73 2.29 12.54
C GLY A 4 5.89 2.76 11.34
N THR A 5 6.54 3.14 10.25
CA THR A 5 5.85 3.51 9.01
C THR A 5 5.11 2.32 8.42
N LEU A 6 5.77 1.16 8.39
CA LEU A 6 5.16 -0.06 7.87
C LEU A 6 3.95 -0.47 8.71
N GLU A 7 4.09 -0.45 10.03
CA GLU A 7 2.98 -0.76 10.93
C GLU A 7 1.82 0.22 10.72
N TYR A 8 2.12 1.50 10.53
CA TYR A 8 1.10 2.51 10.29
C TYR A 8 0.32 2.22 9.00
N ILE A 9 1.03 1.97 7.90
CA ILE A 9 0.39 1.66 6.61
C ILE A 9 -0.43 0.38 6.70
N ASN A 10 0.11 -0.66 7.33
CA ASN A 10 -0.61 -1.93 7.49
C ASN A 10 -1.88 -1.71 8.30
N SER A 11 -1.82 -0.93 9.36
CA SER A 11 -2.98 -0.63 10.20
C SER A 11 -4.04 0.17 9.44
N VAL A 12 -3.63 1.15 8.65
CA VAL A 12 -4.58 1.91 7.82
C VAL A 12 -5.31 0.97 6.86
N LEU A 13 -4.58 0.11 6.18
CA LEU A 13 -5.19 -0.78 5.18
C LEU A 13 -6.08 -1.84 5.82
N THR A 14 -5.64 -2.48 6.90
CA THR A 14 -6.39 -3.58 7.51
C THR A 14 -7.45 -3.12 8.49
N ASP A 15 -7.09 -2.23 9.41
CA ASP A 15 -7.97 -1.87 10.53
C ASP A 15 -8.90 -0.72 10.19
N GLU A 16 -8.41 0.28 9.49
CA GLU A 16 -9.18 1.47 9.18
C GLU A 16 -10.00 1.29 7.91
N LEU A 17 -9.37 0.84 6.83
CA LEU A 17 -10.06 0.67 5.54
C LEU A 17 -10.66 -0.70 5.34
N GLU A 18 -10.34 -1.64 6.22
CA GLU A 18 -10.86 -3.02 6.16
C GLU A 18 -10.62 -3.69 4.81
N ILE A 19 -9.40 -3.48 4.25
CA ILE A 19 -8.97 -4.15 3.04
C ILE A 19 -8.47 -5.55 3.41
N PRO A 20 -8.84 -6.60 2.67
CA PRO A 20 -8.22 -7.93 2.87
C PRO A 20 -6.78 -7.89 2.37
N TYR A 21 -5.87 -7.53 3.26
CA TYR A 21 -4.50 -7.15 2.95
C TYR A 21 -3.51 -7.91 3.83
N ALA A 22 -2.38 -8.32 3.24
CA ALA A 22 -1.23 -8.85 3.95
C ALA A 22 0.05 -8.26 3.39
N PHE A 23 1.06 -8.09 4.25
CA PHE A 23 2.35 -7.60 3.80
C PHE A 23 3.21 -8.75 3.29
N MET A 24 3.76 -8.58 2.10
CA MET A 24 4.65 -9.50 1.38
C MET A 24 3.99 -10.77 0.89
N GLU A 25 3.26 -11.49 1.73
CA GLU A 25 2.61 -12.74 1.32
C GLU A 25 1.37 -13.01 2.15
N TRP A 26 0.49 -13.80 1.58
CA TRP A 26 -0.71 -14.28 2.27
C TRP A 26 -0.40 -15.67 2.83
N GLN A 27 -0.57 -15.87 4.14
CA GLN A 27 -0.10 -17.09 4.80
C GLN A 27 -1.10 -18.25 4.78
N ASP A 28 -2.38 -17.95 4.79
CA ASP A 28 -3.44 -18.95 4.73
C ASP A 28 -4.14 -18.87 3.39
N ASP A 29 -5.23 -19.62 3.22
CA ASP A 29 -6.04 -19.50 2.02
C ASP A 29 -6.62 -18.08 1.95
N PRO A 30 -6.35 -17.33 0.89
CA PRO A 30 -6.85 -15.97 0.80
C PRO A 30 -8.34 -15.91 0.49
N PRO A 31 -9.02 -14.82 0.85
CA PRO A 31 -10.40 -14.60 0.41
C PRO A 31 -10.47 -14.44 -1.09
N GLU A 32 -11.68 -14.37 -1.64
CA GLU A 32 -11.88 -14.24 -3.10
C GLU A 32 -11.11 -13.07 -3.70
N ALA A 33 -11.17 -11.90 -3.06
CA ALA A 33 -10.37 -10.75 -3.44
C ALA A 33 -9.43 -10.43 -2.29
N TYR A 34 -8.15 -10.26 -2.60
CA TYR A 34 -7.14 -9.99 -1.56
C TYR A 34 -6.00 -9.15 -2.14
N PHE A 35 -5.26 -8.50 -1.24
CA PHE A 35 -4.18 -7.60 -1.61
C PHE A 35 -2.91 -7.94 -0.84
N VAL A 36 -1.77 -7.77 -1.52
CA VAL A 36 -0.45 -8.01 -0.93
C VAL A 36 0.40 -6.78 -1.18
N GLY A 37 1.05 -6.29 -0.14
CA GLY A 37 1.88 -5.10 -0.22
C GLY A 37 3.37 -5.40 -0.20
N GLU A 38 4.14 -4.60 -0.91
CA GLU A 38 5.59 -4.60 -0.86
C GLU A 38 6.09 -3.17 -1.08
N TYR A 39 7.38 -2.94 -0.90
CA TYR A 39 7.91 -1.60 -1.12
C TYR A 39 9.29 -1.64 -1.76
N SER A 40 9.65 -0.50 -2.36
CA SER A 40 10.96 -0.27 -2.93
C SER A 40 11.45 1.09 -2.45
N GLU A 41 12.70 1.15 -2.00
CA GLU A 41 13.31 2.37 -1.51
C GLU A 41 14.35 2.89 -2.49
N GLY A 42 14.51 4.22 -2.52
CA GLY A 42 15.62 4.85 -3.20
C GLY A 42 16.93 4.63 -2.45
N ASP A 43 18.05 4.83 -3.12
CA ASP A 43 19.37 4.52 -2.58
C ASP A 43 19.80 5.46 -1.46
N THR A 44 19.39 6.72 -1.52
CA THR A 44 19.80 7.72 -0.53
C THR A 44 18.64 8.62 -0.13
N PRO A 45 18.61 9.04 1.15
CA PRO A 45 17.66 10.06 1.58
C PRO A 45 17.93 11.38 0.86
N GLU A 46 16.90 12.19 0.71
CA GLU A 46 17.06 13.51 0.14
C GLU A 46 17.74 14.47 1.14
N GLU A 47 18.24 15.61 0.64
CA GLU A 47 18.98 16.58 1.46
C GLU A 47 18.19 17.11 2.66
N ASP A 48 16.88 17.19 2.54
CA ASP A 48 16.01 17.67 3.62
C ASP A 48 15.70 16.58 4.67
N GLY A 49 16.34 15.43 4.57
CA GLY A 49 16.11 14.31 5.48
C GLY A 49 14.86 13.51 5.15
N CYS A 50 14.27 13.74 3.99
CA CYS A 50 13.11 13.02 3.52
C CYS A 50 13.53 11.78 2.74
N GLN A 51 12.97 10.64 3.07
CA GLN A 51 13.13 9.41 2.28
C GLN A 51 11.84 9.12 1.54
N GLU A 52 11.95 8.93 0.23
CA GLU A 52 10.80 8.59 -0.59
C GLU A 52 10.77 7.09 -0.87
N ILE A 53 9.61 6.49 -0.67
CA ILE A 53 9.39 5.05 -0.80
C ILE A 53 8.24 4.83 -1.76
N THR A 54 8.40 3.88 -2.67
CA THR A 54 7.28 3.41 -3.49
C THR A 54 6.67 2.21 -2.81
N PHE A 55 5.40 2.30 -2.43
CA PHE A 55 4.67 1.21 -1.82
C PHE A 55 3.71 0.63 -2.86
N ILE A 56 3.83 -0.67 -3.10
CA ILE A 56 3.12 -1.35 -4.17
C ILE A 56 2.13 -2.31 -3.56
N ILE A 57 0.86 -2.18 -3.95
CA ILE A 57 -0.20 -3.06 -3.47
C ILE A 57 -0.75 -3.81 -4.68
N ASP A 58 -0.56 -5.14 -4.67
CA ASP A 58 -1.11 -6.00 -5.72
C ASP A 58 -2.40 -6.63 -5.24
N GLY A 59 -3.46 -6.46 -6.00
CA GLY A 59 -4.75 -7.06 -5.72
C GLY A 59 -5.07 -8.18 -6.70
N PHE A 60 -5.62 -9.27 -6.17
CA PHE A 60 -5.92 -10.48 -6.95
C PHE A 60 -7.35 -10.93 -6.69
N THR A 61 -8.00 -11.45 -7.72
CA THR A 61 -9.28 -12.14 -7.57
C THR A 61 -9.51 -13.13 -8.71
N ARG A 62 -10.18 -14.23 -8.40
CA ARG A 62 -10.70 -15.12 -9.42
C ARG A 62 -12.17 -14.85 -9.73
N GLY A 63 -12.75 -13.89 -9.03
CA GLY A 63 -14.12 -13.45 -9.22
C GLY A 63 -14.23 -12.26 -10.17
N SER A 64 -15.05 -11.29 -9.81
CA SER A 64 -15.33 -10.12 -10.63
C SER A 64 -14.28 -9.04 -10.46
N TRP A 65 -13.91 -8.38 -11.56
CA TRP A 65 -13.11 -7.15 -11.52
C TRP A 65 -13.71 -6.11 -10.57
N LEU A 66 -15.03 -6.10 -10.44
CA LEU A 66 -15.72 -5.14 -9.58
C LEU A 66 -15.27 -5.25 -8.12
N SER A 67 -14.96 -6.45 -7.65
CA SER A 67 -14.44 -6.66 -6.29
C SER A 67 -13.14 -5.90 -6.08
N LEU A 68 -12.21 -5.99 -7.02
CA LEU A 68 -10.94 -5.26 -6.95
C LEU A 68 -11.15 -3.75 -7.07
N GLU A 69 -12.03 -3.33 -7.97
CA GLU A 69 -12.30 -1.91 -8.18
C GLU A 69 -12.91 -1.25 -6.94
N LYS A 70 -13.78 -1.93 -6.22
CA LYS A 70 -14.35 -1.40 -4.98
C LYS A 70 -13.29 -1.12 -3.93
N TYR A 71 -12.38 -2.07 -3.73
CA TYR A 71 -11.28 -1.87 -2.78
C TYR A 71 -10.29 -0.82 -3.27
N LYS A 72 -10.00 -0.81 -4.57
CA LYS A 72 -9.13 0.21 -5.16
C LYS A 72 -9.68 1.61 -4.91
N GLN A 73 -10.97 1.83 -5.14
CA GLN A 73 -11.59 3.12 -4.89
C GLN A 73 -11.53 3.51 -3.42
N LYS A 74 -11.72 2.54 -2.53
CA LYS A 74 -11.64 2.79 -1.10
C LYS A 74 -10.25 3.27 -0.70
N ILE A 75 -9.22 2.65 -1.24
CA ILE A 75 -7.85 3.07 -1.02
C ILE A 75 -7.63 4.47 -1.62
N GLU A 76 -7.98 4.66 -2.88
CA GLU A 76 -7.80 5.91 -3.59
C GLU A 76 -8.43 7.10 -2.86
N GLN A 77 -9.63 6.92 -2.30
CA GLN A 77 -10.37 7.98 -1.65
C GLN A 77 -9.90 8.28 -0.22
N ASN A 78 -9.16 7.35 0.42
CA ASN A 78 -8.89 7.47 1.84
C ASN A 78 -7.40 7.37 2.22
N ILE A 79 -6.51 7.07 1.27
CA ILE A 79 -5.12 6.78 1.62
C ILE A 79 -4.26 8.02 1.80
N GLU A 80 -4.60 9.13 1.15
CA GLU A 80 -3.77 10.34 1.23
C GLU A 80 -3.90 10.96 2.61
N ARG A 81 -2.78 11.02 3.33
CA ARG A 81 -2.73 11.52 4.70
C ARG A 81 -1.32 11.82 5.16
N THR A 82 -1.26 12.55 6.25
CA THR A 82 0.01 12.76 6.95
C THR A 82 -0.18 12.37 8.41
N ALA A 83 0.90 11.92 9.04
CA ALA A 83 0.87 11.52 10.44
C ALA A 83 2.22 11.74 11.09
N ILE A 84 2.21 11.96 12.40
CA ILE A 84 3.40 11.94 13.24
C ILE A 84 3.32 10.65 14.04
N LEU A 85 4.33 9.79 13.89
CA LEU A 85 4.38 8.52 14.58
C LEU A 85 4.81 8.69 16.02
N ALA A 86 4.61 7.64 16.83
CA ALA A 86 5.01 7.66 18.23
C ALA A 86 6.50 7.94 18.42
N SER A 87 7.32 7.55 17.45
CA SER A 87 8.77 7.83 17.46
C SER A 87 9.11 9.30 17.18
N GLY A 88 8.13 10.12 16.79
CA GLY A 88 8.35 11.50 16.36
C GLY A 88 8.59 11.67 14.87
N ALA A 89 8.74 10.57 14.13
CA ALA A 89 8.93 10.63 12.68
C ALA A 89 7.64 11.03 11.99
N GLY A 90 7.75 11.85 10.95
CA GLY A 90 6.62 12.22 10.10
C GLY A 90 6.48 11.28 8.93
N VAL A 91 5.24 11.03 8.50
CA VAL A 91 4.91 10.20 7.35
C VAL A 91 3.87 10.92 6.52
N ALA A 92 4.07 10.95 5.21
CA ALA A 92 3.08 11.44 4.26
C ALA A 92 2.84 10.36 3.22
N VAL A 93 1.58 10.07 2.94
CA VAL A 93 1.18 9.04 1.98
C VAL A 93 0.40 9.69 0.85
N PHE A 94 0.80 9.39 -0.38
CA PHE A 94 0.18 9.92 -1.59
C PHE A 94 -0.23 8.78 -2.50
N TYR A 95 -1.41 8.88 -3.08
CA TYR A 95 -1.85 7.96 -4.12
C TYR A 95 -1.10 8.29 -5.41
N GLY A 96 -0.51 7.29 -6.04
CA GLY A 96 0.19 7.47 -7.30
C GLY A 96 -0.69 7.11 -8.49
N ASN A 97 -0.76 5.82 -8.77
CA ASN A 97 -1.56 5.32 -9.89
C ASN A 97 -1.98 3.88 -9.64
N ALA A 98 -2.83 3.37 -10.53
CA ALA A 98 -3.20 1.96 -10.53
C ALA A 98 -3.31 1.49 -11.97
N SER A 99 -3.01 0.21 -12.19
CA SER A 99 -3.12 -0.41 -13.50
C SER A 99 -3.51 -1.87 -13.37
N GLN A 100 -4.15 -2.39 -14.41
CA GLN A 100 -4.44 -3.80 -14.52
C GLN A 100 -3.18 -4.50 -15.03
N VAL A 101 -2.89 -5.69 -14.48
CA VAL A 101 -1.69 -6.45 -14.82
C VAL A 101 -2.09 -7.79 -15.41
N PRO A 102 -1.65 -8.11 -16.62
CA PRO A 102 -1.91 -9.44 -17.19
C PRO A 102 -1.26 -10.53 -16.36
N THR A 103 -1.98 -11.64 -16.13
CA THR A 103 -1.47 -12.76 -15.34
C THR A 103 -1.13 -13.98 -16.17
N GLY A 104 -1.59 -14.01 -17.43
CA GLY A 104 -1.48 -15.20 -18.27
C GLY A 104 -2.55 -16.26 -17.98
N ASP A 105 -3.39 -16.03 -16.98
CA ASP A 105 -4.49 -16.90 -16.58
C ASP A 105 -5.79 -16.09 -16.68
N ALA A 106 -6.69 -16.50 -17.60
CA ALA A 106 -7.92 -15.75 -17.86
C ALA A 106 -8.84 -15.67 -16.62
N ASP A 107 -8.72 -16.63 -15.70
CA ASP A 107 -9.55 -16.66 -14.50
C ASP A 107 -8.96 -15.86 -13.34
N LEU A 108 -7.69 -15.47 -13.43
CA LEU A 108 -7.04 -14.70 -12.38
C LEU A 108 -6.86 -13.25 -12.82
N LYS A 109 -7.43 -12.34 -12.08
CA LYS A 109 -7.35 -10.91 -12.33
C LYS A 109 -6.40 -10.26 -11.33
N ARG A 110 -5.62 -9.30 -11.81
CA ARG A 110 -4.65 -8.61 -10.98
C ARG A 110 -4.67 -7.11 -11.26
N ILE A 111 -4.64 -6.32 -10.20
CA ILE A 111 -4.37 -4.89 -10.30
C ILE A 111 -3.16 -4.53 -9.45
N GLN A 112 -2.48 -3.47 -9.82
CA GLN A 112 -1.36 -2.98 -9.05
C GLN A 112 -1.61 -1.51 -8.73
N ILE A 113 -1.52 -1.17 -7.44
CA ILE A 113 -1.69 0.18 -6.95
C ILE A 113 -0.34 0.67 -6.43
N ASN A 114 0.10 1.83 -6.90
CA ASN A 114 1.36 2.41 -6.47
C ASN A 114 1.09 3.64 -5.62
N LEU A 115 1.65 3.65 -4.42
CA LEU A 115 1.61 4.77 -3.49
C LEU A 115 3.01 5.34 -3.34
N THR A 116 3.09 6.64 -3.05
CA THR A 116 4.34 7.26 -2.66
C THR A 116 4.26 7.56 -1.17
N ILE A 117 5.25 7.11 -0.41
CA ILE A 117 5.35 7.38 1.01
C ILE A 117 6.61 8.20 1.24
N LYS A 118 6.47 9.30 1.97
CA LYS A 118 7.61 10.12 2.37
C LYS A 118 7.78 10.04 3.87
N GLU A 119 9.01 9.74 4.30
CA GLU A 119 9.38 9.67 5.71
C GLU A 119 10.26 10.86 6.06
N PHE A 120 9.96 11.51 7.17
CA PHE A 120 10.71 12.68 7.66
C PHE A 120 11.21 12.39 9.07
N LYS A 121 12.47 12.71 9.33
CA LYS A 121 13.04 12.56 10.66
C LYS A 121 12.35 13.53 11.62
N ASN A 122 12.01 13.03 12.80
CA ASN A 122 11.50 13.84 13.92
C ASN A 122 10.30 14.71 13.53
N GLY A 123 9.47 14.24 12.62
CA GLY A 123 8.26 14.93 12.21
C GLY A 123 8.48 16.19 11.39
N ARG A 124 9.63 16.32 10.77
CA ARG A 124 9.99 17.51 9.99
C ARG A 124 10.06 17.24 8.51
#